data_c88321ca455294a1e90338a20e1a4576
#
_entry.id   c88321ca455294a1e90338a20e1a4576
#
_cell.length_a   1.000
_cell.length_b   1.000
_cell.length_c   1.000
_cell.angle_alpha   90.00
_cell.angle_beta   90.00
_cell.angle_gamma   90.00
#
_symmetry.space_group_name_H-M   'P 1'
#
loop_
_entity.id
_entity.type
_entity.pdbx_description
1 polymer ?
#
loop_
_entity_poly.entity_id
_entity_poly.type
_entity_poly.pdbx_seq_one_letter_code
_entity_poly.pdbx_strand_id
1 'polypeptide(L)'
;MDSVIDLNSIDKLAYLSVKRGVALQKGQNLLITAPIDSLPLVRKICEHAYKEGAGVVTPLFTDSDITLSRFKFAPDESFDKAANWLYNGMGEAFDNNTARMAIAGDDPMLLAEMDPEKVSRANKANAIAYKPARERITEFKINWNIISWPGKAWAKRVFPDLNENEAVTKLGDAIFHASRVSSDDPVKEWDNHNKNLREKTDWLNSMNFSSLHYSGPGTSLEIGLADEHEWMGGASESQNGIIC
;
A
#
# COMPACT_ATOMS: atom_id res chain seq x y z
N MET A 1 -14.99 -8.03 -20.37
CA MET A 1 -14.58 -9.01 -19.35
C MET A 1 -15.33 -8.64 -18.10
N ASP A 2 -16.27 -9.48 -17.73
CA ASP A 2 -17.02 -9.28 -16.50
C ASP A 2 -16.05 -9.41 -15.32
N SER A 3 -16.04 -8.40 -14.45
CA SER A 3 -15.19 -8.42 -13.26
C SER A 3 -15.64 -9.54 -12.34
N VAL A 4 -14.73 -10.46 -12.01
CA VAL A 4 -14.97 -11.53 -11.03
C VAL A 4 -15.15 -10.94 -9.62
N ILE A 5 -14.80 -9.66 -9.45
CA ILE A 5 -14.84 -8.93 -8.19
C ILE A 5 -16.05 -7.99 -8.20
N ASP A 6 -16.76 -7.94 -7.08
CA ASP A 6 -17.96 -7.11 -6.93
C ASP A 6 -17.66 -5.61 -7.16
N LEU A 7 -18.37 -5.01 -8.14
CA LEU A 7 -18.16 -3.62 -8.54
C LEU A 7 -18.54 -2.62 -7.43
N ASN A 8 -19.54 -2.95 -6.60
CA ASN A 8 -19.93 -2.11 -5.47
C ASN A 8 -18.84 -2.07 -4.39
N SER A 9 -18.24 -3.20 -4.09
CA SER A 9 -17.11 -3.30 -3.14
C SER A 9 -15.87 -2.54 -3.67
N ILE A 10 -15.61 -2.60 -4.99
CA ILE A 10 -14.55 -1.79 -5.62
C ILE A 10 -14.83 -0.29 -5.44
N ASP A 11 -16.07 0.15 -5.68
CA ASP A 11 -16.46 1.56 -5.55
C ASP A 11 -16.35 2.05 -4.10
N LYS A 12 -16.83 1.25 -3.13
CA LYS A 12 -16.69 1.55 -1.70
C LYS A 12 -15.23 1.62 -1.25
N LEU A 13 -14.38 0.68 -1.71
CA LEU A 13 -12.94 0.70 -1.39
C LEU A 13 -12.27 1.96 -1.96
N ALA A 14 -12.59 2.31 -3.20
CA ALA A 14 -12.06 3.51 -3.83
C ALA A 14 -12.46 4.78 -3.07
N TYR A 15 -13.76 4.91 -2.73
CA TYR A 15 -14.26 6.03 -1.94
C TYR A 15 -13.58 6.14 -0.57
N LEU A 16 -13.52 5.02 0.16
CA LEU A 16 -12.86 4.96 1.47
C LEU A 16 -11.39 5.37 1.39
N SER A 17 -10.68 4.85 0.38
CA SER A 17 -9.25 5.12 0.18
C SER A 17 -8.95 6.58 -0.09
N VAL A 18 -9.82 7.26 -0.83
CA VAL A 18 -9.70 8.71 -1.09
C VAL A 18 -10.10 9.53 0.12
N LYS A 19 -11.23 9.18 0.76
CA LYS A 19 -11.85 9.99 1.83
C LYS A 19 -11.14 9.86 3.17
N ARG A 20 -10.65 8.66 3.51
CA ARG A 20 -10.00 8.36 4.81
C ARG A 20 -8.58 7.85 4.65
N GLY A 21 -8.34 6.96 3.67
CA GLY A 21 -7.04 6.35 3.50
C GLY A 21 -5.95 7.38 3.24
N VAL A 22 -6.12 8.19 2.21
CA VAL A 22 -5.19 9.30 1.88
C VAL A 22 -5.70 10.65 2.36
N ALA A 23 -6.96 10.76 2.78
CA ALA A 23 -7.63 12.00 3.20
C ALA A 23 -7.37 13.17 2.23
N LEU A 24 -7.63 12.94 0.94
CA LEU A 24 -7.27 13.85 -0.15
C LEU A 24 -7.89 15.24 0.05
N GLN A 25 -7.07 16.27 -0.10
CA GLN A 25 -7.50 17.65 0.07
C GLN A 25 -7.91 18.30 -1.26
N LYS A 26 -8.83 19.25 -1.22
CA LYS A 26 -9.24 20.00 -2.40
C LYS A 26 -8.06 20.72 -3.04
N GLY A 27 -7.88 20.55 -4.36
CA GLY A 27 -6.75 21.08 -5.12
C GLY A 27 -5.45 20.29 -5.00
N GLN A 28 -5.38 19.29 -4.09
CA GLN A 28 -4.21 18.45 -3.95
C GLN A 28 -4.08 17.47 -5.12
N ASN A 29 -2.86 17.25 -5.60
CA ASN A 29 -2.56 16.23 -6.60
C ASN A 29 -2.47 14.86 -5.94
N LEU A 30 -2.70 13.79 -6.71
CA LEU A 30 -2.59 12.41 -6.25
C LEU A 30 -1.72 11.59 -7.19
N LEU A 31 -0.65 10.99 -6.67
CA LEU A 31 0.15 9.99 -7.36
C LEU A 31 -0.30 8.59 -6.93
N ILE A 32 -0.64 7.74 -7.90
CA ILE A 32 -1.05 6.36 -7.67
C ILE A 32 -0.01 5.43 -8.30
N THR A 33 0.52 4.47 -7.53
CA THR A 33 1.31 3.36 -8.07
C THR A 33 0.52 2.07 -7.94
N ALA A 34 0.39 1.29 -9.01
CA ALA A 34 -0.55 0.18 -9.06
C ALA A 34 -0.13 -0.91 -10.06
N PRO A 35 -0.41 -2.20 -9.81
CA PRO A 35 -0.35 -3.21 -10.85
C PRO A 35 -1.45 -2.96 -11.88
N ILE A 36 -1.17 -3.23 -13.16
CA ILE A 36 -2.12 -2.99 -14.26
C ILE A 36 -3.46 -3.72 -14.07
N ASP A 37 -3.45 -4.88 -13.43
CA ASP A 37 -4.64 -5.66 -13.12
C ASP A 37 -5.63 -4.90 -12.22
N SER A 38 -5.15 -3.96 -11.43
CA SER A 38 -5.98 -3.12 -10.54
C SER A 38 -6.66 -1.94 -11.25
N LEU A 39 -6.56 -1.84 -12.58
CA LEU A 39 -7.14 -0.75 -13.36
C LEU A 39 -8.63 -0.47 -13.05
N PRO A 40 -9.51 -1.46 -12.79
CA PRO A 40 -10.89 -1.20 -12.39
C PRO A 40 -10.99 -0.36 -11.09
N LEU A 41 -10.13 -0.66 -10.09
CA LEU A 41 -10.06 0.09 -8.84
C LEU A 41 -9.47 1.49 -9.05
N VAL A 42 -8.40 1.60 -9.83
CA VAL A 42 -7.75 2.90 -10.13
C VAL A 42 -8.72 3.85 -10.82
N ARG A 43 -9.55 3.38 -11.75
CA ARG A 43 -10.59 4.20 -12.40
C ARG A 43 -11.58 4.78 -11.38
N LYS A 44 -12.02 3.97 -10.40
CA LYS A 44 -12.92 4.42 -9.34
C LYS A 44 -12.23 5.39 -8.37
N ILE A 45 -10.97 5.15 -8.04
CA ILE A 45 -10.16 6.09 -7.24
C ILE A 45 -10.06 7.45 -7.95
N CYS A 46 -9.74 7.47 -9.25
CA CYS A 46 -9.69 8.73 -10.01
C CYS A 46 -11.03 9.46 -10.02
N GLU A 47 -12.15 8.73 -10.21
CA GLU A 47 -13.50 9.28 -10.18
C GLU A 47 -13.79 9.96 -8.83
N HIS A 48 -13.55 9.25 -7.72
CA HIS A 48 -13.77 9.79 -6.37
C HIS A 48 -12.79 10.91 -6.03
N ALA A 49 -11.51 10.81 -6.43
CA ALA A 49 -10.53 11.87 -6.22
C ALA A 49 -10.95 13.20 -6.87
N TYR A 50 -11.40 13.15 -8.11
CA TYR A 50 -11.90 14.35 -8.79
C TYR A 50 -13.22 14.88 -8.20
N LYS A 51 -14.11 14.01 -7.73
CA LYS A 51 -15.33 14.43 -7.01
C LYS A 51 -15.00 15.12 -5.68
N GLU A 52 -13.93 14.71 -4.99
CA GLU A 52 -13.42 15.37 -3.79
C GLU A 52 -12.59 16.64 -4.11
N GLY A 53 -12.40 16.94 -5.38
CA GLY A 53 -11.75 18.18 -5.84
C GLY A 53 -10.24 18.09 -6.01
N ALA A 54 -9.71 16.90 -6.31
CA ALA A 54 -8.30 16.73 -6.68
C ALA A 54 -7.86 17.68 -7.78
N GLY A 55 -6.59 18.09 -7.78
CA GLY A 55 -5.96 18.81 -8.89
C GLY A 55 -5.70 17.86 -10.06
N VAL A 56 -4.56 17.19 -10.05
CA VAL A 56 -4.19 16.18 -11.07
C VAL A 56 -4.01 14.83 -10.41
N VAL A 57 -4.62 13.78 -10.98
CA VAL A 57 -4.40 12.39 -10.59
C VAL A 57 -3.50 11.72 -11.61
N THR A 58 -2.34 11.22 -11.17
CA THR A 58 -1.32 10.60 -12.02
C THR A 58 -1.15 9.13 -11.65
N PRO A 59 -1.75 8.18 -12.38
CA PRO A 59 -1.51 6.75 -12.16
C PRO A 59 -0.25 6.29 -12.90
N LEU A 60 0.59 5.53 -12.20
CA LEU A 60 1.74 4.80 -12.73
C LEU A 60 1.49 3.31 -12.55
N PHE A 61 1.54 2.57 -13.64
CA PHE A 61 1.27 1.14 -13.64
C PHE A 61 2.54 0.32 -13.74
N THR A 62 2.54 -0.82 -13.03
CA THR A 62 3.51 -1.91 -13.18
C THR A 62 2.83 -3.12 -13.82
N ASP A 63 3.62 -3.93 -14.50
CA ASP A 63 3.18 -5.18 -15.10
C ASP A 63 4.23 -6.27 -14.86
N SER A 64 3.76 -7.45 -14.45
CA SER A 64 4.62 -8.57 -14.09
C SER A 64 5.41 -9.11 -15.29
N ASP A 65 4.79 -9.21 -16.47
CA ASP A 65 5.44 -9.73 -17.67
C ASP A 65 6.50 -8.76 -18.20
N ILE A 66 6.23 -7.45 -18.11
CA ILE A 66 7.24 -6.42 -18.43
C ILE A 66 8.41 -6.51 -17.46
N THR A 67 8.14 -6.71 -16.17
CA THR A 67 9.21 -6.88 -15.16
C THR A 67 10.04 -8.12 -15.46
N LEU A 68 9.41 -9.28 -15.70
CA LEU A 68 10.10 -10.52 -16.07
C LEU A 68 10.92 -10.40 -17.38
N SER A 69 10.40 -9.64 -18.34
CA SER A 69 11.11 -9.39 -19.61
C SER A 69 12.47 -8.72 -19.39
N ARG A 70 12.56 -7.79 -18.42
CA ARG A 70 13.84 -7.20 -18.03
C ARG A 70 14.82 -8.25 -17.54
N PHE A 71 14.41 -9.15 -16.64
CA PHE A 71 15.30 -10.18 -16.08
C PHE A 71 15.71 -11.23 -17.10
N LYS A 72 14.88 -11.49 -18.11
CA LYS A 72 15.15 -12.48 -19.17
C LYS A 72 16.03 -11.96 -20.30
N PHE A 73 15.88 -10.69 -20.67
CA PHE A 73 16.40 -10.19 -21.96
C PHE A 73 17.30 -8.95 -21.84
N ALA A 74 17.29 -8.25 -20.71
CA ALA A 74 18.09 -7.05 -20.58
C ALA A 74 19.60 -7.36 -20.44
N PRO A 75 20.48 -6.48 -20.95
CA PRO A 75 21.92 -6.64 -20.75
C PRO A 75 22.29 -6.52 -19.27
N ASP A 76 23.36 -7.21 -18.87
CA ASP A 76 23.72 -7.38 -17.45
C ASP A 76 23.92 -6.05 -16.73
N GLU A 77 24.58 -5.08 -17.35
CA GLU A 77 24.81 -3.75 -16.78
C GLU A 77 23.54 -2.95 -16.54
N SER A 78 22.40 -3.38 -17.07
CA SER A 78 21.11 -2.72 -16.82
C SER A 78 20.61 -2.91 -15.37
N PHE A 79 21.06 -3.99 -14.71
CA PHE A 79 20.62 -4.29 -13.33
C PHE A 79 21.23 -3.33 -12.30
N ASP A 80 22.30 -2.61 -12.64
CA ASP A 80 22.87 -1.55 -11.80
C ASP A 80 22.22 -0.17 -12.03
N LYS A 81 21.18 -0.10 -12.87
CA LYS A 81 20.52 1.15 -13.26
C LYS A 81 19.07 1.18 -12.80
N ALA A 82 18.59 2.37 -12.44
CA ALA A 82 17.20 2.64 -12.13
C ALA A 82 16.70 3.85 -12.94
N ALA A 83 15.39 4.01 -13.01
CA ALA A 83 14.75 5.17 -13.65
C ALA A 83 14.82 6.40 -12.74
N ASN A 84 16.01 6.97 -12.55
CA ASN A 84 16.24 8.10 -11.65
C ASN A 84 15.31 9.29 -11.92
N TRP A 85 15.03 9.57 -13.21
CA TRP A 85 14.11 10.64 -13.60
C TRP A 85 12.72 10.46 -13.00
N LEU A 86 12.23 9.22 -12.93
CA LEU A 86 10.91 8.90 -12.36
C LEU A 86 10.90 9.17 -10.85
N TYR A 87 11.90 8.67 -10.14
CA TYR A 87 11.98 8.84 -8.69
C TYR A 87 12.27 10.29 -8.27
N ASN A 88 13.05 11.01 -9.07
CA ASN A 88 13.25 12.45 -8.89
C ASN A 88 11.94 13.23 -9.10
N GLY A 89 11.19 12.90 -10.16
CA GLY A 89 9.87 13.47 -10.40
C GLY A 89 8.84 13.16 -9.28
N MET A 90 8.89 11.94 -8.73
CA MET A 90 8.09 11.60 -7.54
C MET A 90 8.49 12.48 -6.33
N GLY A 91 9.78 12.64 -6.07
CA GLY A 91 10.30 13.49 -4.99
C GLY A 91 9.83 14.94 -5.14
N GLU A 92 9.95 15.49 -6.34
CA GLU A 92 9.47 16.85 -6.66
C GLU A 92 7.95 16.97 -6.47
N ALA A 93 7.17 15.98 -6.91
CA ALA A 93 5.72 15.95 -6.71
C ALA A 93 5.36 15.97 -5.22
N PHE A 94 6.08 15.19 -4.39
CA PHE A 94 5.87 15.16 -2.95
C PHE A 94 6.28 16.46 -2.27
N ASP A 95 7.36 17.09 -2.70
CA ASP A 95 7.77 18.42 -2.21
C ASP A 95 6.72 19.49 -2.55
N ASN A 96 5.92 19.29 -3.61
CA ASN A 96 4.77 20.10 -4.00
C ASN A 96 3.43 19.56 -3.45
N ASN A 97 3.46 18.88 -2.30
CA ASN A 97 2.28 18.42 -1.58
C ASN A 97 1.38 17.43 -2.37
N THR A 98 1.94 16.65 -3.30
CA THR A 98 1.19 15.58 -3.96
C THR A 98 1.01 14.43 -2.98
N ALA A 99 -0.25 14.02 -2.74
CA ALA A 99 -0.57 12.84 -1.94
C ALA A 99 -0.15 11.54 -2.66
N ARG A 100 0.14 10.49 -1.90
CA ARG A 100 0.53 9.19 -2.47
C ARG A 100 -0.46 8.09 -2.12
N MET A 101 -0.84 7.30 -3.12
CA MET A 101 -1.55 6.03 -2.92
C MET A 101 -0.79 4.90 -3.61
N ALA A 102 -0.59 3.77 -2.92
CA ALA A 102 -0.06 2.57 -3.53
C ALA A 102 -1.09 1.45 -3.48
N ILE A 103 -1.18 0.69 -4.56
CA ILE A 103 -2.00 -0.52 -4.62
C ILE A 103 -1.07 -1.72 -4.69
N ALA A 104 -1.10 -2.56 -3.65
CA ALA A 104 -0.38 -3.82 -3.60
C ALA A 104 -1.26 -4.94 -4.18
N GLY A 105 -0.68 -5.87 -4.91
CA GLY A 105 -1.42 -6.97 -5.53
C GLY A 105 -0.57 -7.81 -6.48
N ASP A 106 0.72 -7.50 -6.58
CA ASP A 106 1.67 -8.22 -7.42
C ASP A 106 1.94 -9.65 -6.88
N ASP A 107 2.50 -10.50 -7.75
CA ASP A 107 2.98 -11.82 -7.35
C ASP A 107 4.17 -11.68 -6.37
N PRO A 108 4.05 -12.11 -5.12
CA PRO A 108 5.15 -12.00 -4.15
C PRO A 108 6.36 -12.87 -4.51
N MET A 109 6.19 -13.81 -5.44
CA MET A 109 7.25 -14.74 -5.88
C MET A 109 7.67 -14.51 -7.33
N LEU A 110 7.29 -13.38 -7.92
CA LEU A 110 7.54 -13.06 -9.33
C LEU A 110 8.99 -13.31 -9.78
N LEU A 111 9.94 -12.97 -8.93
CA LEU A 111 11.37 -13.07 -9.23
C LEU A 111 12.07 -14.27 -8.56
N ALA A 112 11.31 -15.20 -7.96
CA ALA A 112 11.89 -16.33 -7.20
C ALA A 112 12.76 -17.26 -8.05
N GLU A 113 12.48 -17.38 -9.35
CA GLU A 113 13.24 -18.21 -10.29
C GLU A 113 14.30 -17.42 -11.08
N MET A 114 14.41 -16.12 -10.84
CA MET A 114 15.40 -15.27 -11.51
C MET A 114 16.74 -15.35 -10.77
N ASP A 115 17.84 -15.00 -11.46
CA ASP A 115 19.17 -14.92 -10.89
C ASP A 115 19.19 -13.99 -9.65
N PRO A 116 19.49 -14.54 -8.44
CA PRO A 116 19.45 -13.76 -7.21
C PRO A 116 20.42 -12.57 -7.20
N GLU A 117 21.56 -12.66 -7.89
CA GLU A 117 22.51 -11.58 -7.97
C GLU A 117 21.94 -10.41 -8.79
N LYS A 118 21.33 -10.69 -9.93
CA LYS A 118 20.65 -9.67 -10.75
C LYS A 118 19.49 -9.03 -9.99
N VAL A 119 18.68 -9.83 -9.28
CA VAL A 119 17.59 -9.33 -8.44
C VAL A 119 18.12 -8.41 -7.35
N SER A 120 19.19 -8.80 -6.67
CA SER A 120 19.82 -7.98 -5.62
C SER A 120 20.36 -6.66 -6.16
N ARG A 121 21.05 -6.66 -7.29
CA ARG A 121 21.61 -5.46 -7.96
C ARG A 121 20.47 -4.50 -8.37
N ALA A 122 19.44 -5.02 -9.03
CA ALA A 122 18.29 -4.23 -9.46
C ALA A 122 17.55 -3.60 -8.26
N ASN A 123 17.35 -4.36 -7.21
CA ASN A 123 16.71 -3.86 -5.98
C ASN A 123 17.56 -2.79 -5.31
N LYS A 124 18.89 -2.97 -5.24
CA LYS A 124 19.82 -1.98 -4.69
C LYS A 124 19.80 -0.68 -5.50
N ALA A 125 19.87 -0.77 -6.84
CA ALA A 125 19.80 0.40 -7.71
C ALA A 125 18.48 1.17 -7.54
N ASN A 126 17.34 0.45 -7.52
CA ASN A 126 16.04 1.05 -7.29
C ASN A 126 15.92 1.67 -5.88
N ALA A 127 16.42 0.99 -4.85
CA ALA A 127 16.36 1.49 -3.47
C ALA A 127 17.15 2.79 -3.29
N ILE A 128 18.32 2.90 -3.93
CA ILE A 128 19.16 4.12 -3.92
C ILE A 128 18.43 5.25 -4.65
N ALA A 129 17.92 4.98 -5.86
CA ALA A 129 17.22 5.99 -6.66
C ALA A 129 15.91 6.48 -5.98
N TYR A 130 15.15 5.58 -5.35
CA TYR A 130 13.89 5.89 -4.70
C TYR A 130 14.06 6.52 -3.31
N LYS A 131 15.24 6.41 -2.69
CA LYS A 131 15.48 6.87 -1.32
C LYS A 131 14.95 8.28 -1.05
N PRO A 132 15.25 9.32 -1.87
CA PRO A 132 14.77 10.67 -1.60
C PRO A 132 13.24 10.78 -1.59
N ALA A 133 12.54 10.14 -2.53
CA ALA A 133 11.09 10.13 -2.56
C ALA A 133 10.50 9.34 -1.38
N ARG A 134 11.12 8.20 -1.03
CA ARG A 134 10.68 7.36 0.09
C ARG A 134 10.80 8.08 1.44
N GLU A 135 11.85 8.86 1.66
CA GLU A 135 12.04 9.63 2.89
C GLU A 135 10.86 10.57 3.15
N ARG A 136 10.33 11.23 2.12
CA ARG A 136 9.15 12.10 2.25
C ARG A 136 7.90 11.35 2.71
N ILE A 137 7.79 10.08 2.33
CA ILE A 137 6.69 9.20 2.76
C ILE A 137 6.91 8.75 4.21
N THR A 138 8.09 8.21 4.53
CA THR A 138 8.39 7.64 5.85
C THR A 138 8.51 8.71 6.95
N GLU A 139 8.87 9.94 6.60
CA GLU A 139 8.90 11.09 7.50
C GLU A 139 7.55 11.81 7.59
N PHE A 140 6.50 11.25 6.98
CA PHE A 140 5.15 11.86 6.93
C PHE A 140 5.11 13.30 6.41
N LYS A 141 5.97 13.63 5.45
CA LYS A 141 5.91 14.97 4.78
C LYS A 141 4.63 15.16 3.99
N ILE A 142 4.05 14.07 3.51
CA ILE A 142 2.81 14.02 2.74
C ILE A 142 1.86 13.00 3.33
N ASN A 143 0.58 13.15 3.06
CA ASN A 143 -0.44 12.14 3.33
C ASN A 143 -0.34 11.00 2.32
N TRP A 144 -0.43 9.76 2.81
CA TRP A 144 -0.31 8.56 1.99
C TRP A 144 -1.05 7.37 2.55
N ASN A 145 -1.40 6.43 1.68
CA ASN A 145 -1.88 5.12 2.11
C ASN A 145 -1.46 4.00 1.15
N ILE A 146 -1.63 2.77 1.61
CA ILE A 146 -1.48 1.55 0.83
C ILE A 146 -2.75 0.75 0.97
N ILE A 147 -3.32 0.34 -0.17
CA ILE A 147 -4.46 -0.57 -0.24
C ILE A 147 -4.10 -1.80 -1.05
N SER A 148 -4.94 -2.83 -1.02
CA SER A 148 -4.66 -4.08 -1.72
C SER A 148 -5.66 -4.34 -2.84
N TRP A 149 -5.17 -5.02 -3.88
CA TRP A 149 -5.94 -5.59 -4.98
C TRP A 149 -5.71 -7.09 -5.04
N PRO A 150 -6.74 -7.94 -5.24
CA PRO A 150 -6.57 -9.39 -5.31
C PRO A 150 -5.98 -9.82 -6.65
N GLY A 151 -4.67 -9.63 -6.83
CA GLY A 151 -3.94 -10.10 -8.00
C GLY A 151 -4.03 -11.62 -8.15
N LYS A 152 -4.12 -12.10 -9.40
CA LYS A 152 -4.34 -13.52 -9.71
C LYS A 152 -3.26 -14.42 -9.12
N ALA A 153 -1.99 -14.08 -9.30
CA ALA A 153 -0.87 -14.86 -8.81
C ALA A 153 -0.86 -14.92 -7.27
N TRP A 154 -1.10 -13.78 -6.61
CA TRP A 154 -1.25 -13.74 -5.15
C TRP A 154 -2.43 -14.59 -4.67
N ALA A 155 -3.59 -14.48 -5.31
CA ALA A 155 -4.79 -15.25 -4.97
C ALA A 155 -4.55 -16.77 -5.06
N LYS A 156 -3.89 -17.23 -6.13
CA LYS A 156 -3.53 -18.66 -6.31
C LYS A 156 -2.53 -19.16 -5.27
N ARG A 157 -1.68 -18.29 -4.73
CA ARG A 157 -0.77 -18.70 -3.64
C ARG A 157 -1.48 -18.83 -2.30
N VAL A 158 -2.46 -17.96 -2.04
CA VAL A 158 -3.26 -18.04 -0.79
C VAL A 158 -4.26 -19.19 -0.85
N PHE A 159 -4.83 -19.44 -2.02
CA PHE A 159 -5.86 -20.47 -2.24
C PHE A 159 -5.46 -21.42 -3.39
N PRO A 160 -4.43 -22.26 -3.20
CA PRO A 160 -3.87 -23.10 -4.27
C PRO A 160 -4.86 -24.11 -4.85
N ASP A 161 -5.80 -24.60 -4.04
CA ASP A 161 -6.77 -25.62 -4.42
C ASP A 161 -7.98 -25.09 -5.22
N LEU A 162 -8.22 -23.76 -5.23
CA LEU A 162 -9.30 -23.14 -5.97
C LEU A 162 -8.89 -22.86 -7.43
N ASN A 163 -9.85 -22.78 -8.35
CA ASN A 163 -9.54 -22.21 -9.67
C ASN A 163 -9.21 -20.69 -9.56
N GLU A 164 -8.64 -20.12 -10.61
CA GLU A 164 -8.14 -18.73 -10.57
C GLU A 164 -9.25 -17.73 -10.18
N ASN A 165 -10.43 -17.84 -10.77
CA ASN A 165 -11.53 -16.93 -10.51
C ASN A 165 -12.06 -17.04 -9.09
N GLU A 166 -12.23 -18.27 -8.58
CA GLU A 166 -12.63 -18.51 -7.20
C GLU A 166 -11.60 -17.99 -6.20
N ALA A 167 -10.31 -18.20 -6.48
CA ALA A 167 -9.22 -17.70 -5.64
C ALA A 167 -9.22 -16.17 -5.58
N VAL A 168 -9.37 -15.49 -6.73
CA VAL A 168 -9.44 -14.02 -6.82
C VAL A 168 -10.66 -13.48 -6.09
N THR A 169 -11.84 -14.10 -6.26
CA THR A 169 -13.05 -13.71 -5.53
C THR A 169 -12.83 -13.82 -4.03
N LYS A 170 -12.33 -14.96 -3.56
CA LYS A 170 -12.12 -15.22 -2.13
C LYS A 170 -11.07 -14.30 -1.51
N LEU A 171 -10.00 -13.99 -2.24
CA LEU A 171 -9.01 -13.01 -1.78
C LEU A 171 -9.62 -11.60 -1.77
N GLY A 172 -10.43 -11.25 -2.77
CA GLY A 172 -11.16 -9.99 -2.82
C GLY A 172 -12.07 -9.80 -1.60
N ASP A 173 -12.87 -10.82 -1.28
CA ASP A 173 -13.75 -10.80 -0.11
C ASP A 173 -12.95 -10.60 1.20
N ALA A 174 -11.80 -11.27 1.33
CA ALA A 174 -10.92 -11.09 2.49
C ALA A 174 -10.36 -9.67 2.58
N ILE A 175 -9.92 -9.08 1.46
CA ILE A 175 -9.44 -7.70 1.38
C ILE A 175 -10.58 -6.73 1.76
N PHE A 176 -11.77 -6.90 1.19
CA PHE A 176 -12.92 -6.04 1.47
C PHE A 176 -13.37 -6.12 2.92
N HIS A 177 -13.36 -7.33 3.51
CA HIS A 177 -13.66 -7.51 4.91
C HIS A 177 -12.61 -6.83 5.81
N ALA A 178 -11.32 -7.05 5.55
CA ALA A 178 -10.23 -6.40 6.28
C ALA A 178 -10.27 -4.88 6.17
N SER A 179 -10.64 -4.37 4.98
CA SER A 179 -10.82 -2.93 4.71
C SER A 179 -12.17 -2.38 5.20
N ARG A 180 -13.03 -3.19 5.83
CA ARG A 180 -14.36 -2.81 6.33
C ARG A 180 -15.35 -2.29 5.28
N VAL A 181 -15.07 -2.48 4.00
CA VAL A 181 -15.98 -2.04 2.92
C VAL A 181 -17.23 -2.90 2.79
N SER A 182 -17.27 -4.04 3.47
CA SER A 182 -18.48 -4.88 3.59
C SER A 182 -19.57 -4.26 4.49
N SER A 183 -19.25 -3.20 5.24
CA SER A 183 -20.22 -2.47 6.06
C SER A 183 -21.06 -1.50 5.21
N ASP A 184 -22.18 -1.04 5.78
CA ASP A 184 -23.04 -0.04 5.13
C ASP A 184 -22.34 1.33 5.03
N ASP A 185 -21.57 1.70 6.07
CA ASP A 185 -20.79 2.94 6.14
C ASP A 185 -19.32 2.65 6.51
N PRO A 186 -18.47 2.34 5.50
CA PRO A 186 -17.06 2.05 5.73
C PRO A 186 -16.27 3.20 6.36
N VAL A 187 -16.65 4.45 6.09
CA VAL A 187 -15.99 5.64 6.63
C VAL A 187 -16.19 5.71 8.14
N LYS A 188 -17.43 5.55 8.60
CA LYS A 188 -17.76 5.52 10.03
C LYS A 188 -17.09 4.35 10.74
N GLU A 189 -17.03 3.18 10.10
CA GLU A 189 -16.34 2.00 10.66
C GLU A 189 -14.84 2.26 10.85
N TRP A 190 -14.19 2.93 9.90
CA TRP A 190 -12.80 3.33 10.05
C TRP A 190 -12.61 4.41 11.12
N ASP A 191 -13.52 5.39 11.23
CA ASP A 191 -13.47 6.40 12.30
C ASP A 191 -13.52 5.72 13.69
N ASN A 192 -14.42 4.75 13.86
CA ASN A 192 -14.54 3.95 15.09
C ASN A 192 -13.27 3.11 15.34
N HIS A 193 -12.73 2.49 14.28
CA HIS A 193 -11.52 1.69 14.39
C HIS A 193 -10.31 2.53 14.81
N ASN A 194 -10.10 3.67 14.17
CA ASN A 194 -9.01 4.59 14.51
C ASN A 194 -9.14 5.11 15.94
N LYS A 195 -10.36 5.41 16.40
CA LYS A 195 -10.62 5.77 17.80
C LYS A 195 -10.20 4.66 18.76
N ASN A 196 -10.62 3.40 18.48
CA ASN A 196 -10.24 2.26 19.30
C ASN A 196 -8.74 1.99 19.32
N LEU A 197 -8.04 2.18 18.19
CA LEU A 197 -6.59 2.04 18.12
C LEU A 197 -5.89 3.12 18.96
N ARG A 198 -6.36 4.38 18.88
CA ARG A 198 -5.83 5.48 19.68
C ARG A 198 -5.99 5.22 21.18
N GLU A 199 -7.18 4.84 21.61
CA GLU A 199 -7.44 4.49 23.01
C GLU A 199 -6.50 3.39 23.53
N LYS A 200 -6.15 2.40 22.67
CA LYS A 200 -5.21 1.33 23.00
C LYS A 200 -3.76 1.81 23.06
N THR A 201 -3.35 2.66 22.13
CA THR A 201 -1.99 3.24 22.14
C THR A 201 -1.79 4.19 23.32
N ASP A 202 -2.78 5.01 23.64
CA ASP A 202 -2.75 5.89 24.82
C ASP A 202 -2.61 5.07 26.11
N TRP A 203 -3.38 3.96 26.22
CA TRP A 203 -3.23 3.05 27.33
C TRP A 203 -1.84 2.41 27.41
N LEU A 204 -1.31 1.87 26.29
CA LEU A 204 0.04 1.27 26.25
C LEU A 204 1.11 2.27 26.65
N ASN A 205 1.02 3.51 26.15
CA ASN A 205 1.97 4.58 26.50
C ASN A 205 1.87 4.96 27.99
N SER A 206 0.66 4.94 28.56
CA SER A 206 0.48 5.24 29.99
C SER A 206 1.06 4.18 30.92
N MET A 207 1.16 2.91 30.44
CA MET A 207 1.67 1.79 31.23
C MET A 207 3.20 1.73 31.29
N ASN A 208 3.89 2.31 30.32
CA ASN A 208 5.36 2.37 30.21
C ASN A 208 6.03 1.02 30.49
N PHE A 209 5.61 -0.03 29.80
CA PHE A 209 6.15 -1.38 29.96
C PHE A 209 7.63 -1.44 29.58
N SER A 210 8.42 -2.25 30.30
CA SER A 210 9.85 -2.47 30.00
C SER A 210 10.08 -3.68 29.09
N SER A 211 9.14 -4.61 29.02
CA SER A 211 9.24 -5.81 28.16
C SER A 211 7.87 -6.37 27.77
N LEU A 212 7.88 -7.16 26.70
CA LEU A 212 6.75 -7.97 26.23
C LEU A 212 7.09 -9.44 26.35
N HIS A 213 6.16 -10.23 26.91
CA HIS A 213 6.28 -11.67 27.02
C HIS A 213 5.24 -12.37 26.14
N TYR A 214 5.71 -13.23 25.25
CA TYR A 214 4.87 -14.06 24.40
C TYR A 214 5.02 -15.52 24.81
N SER A 215 3.91 -16.20 25.09
CA SER A 215 3.88 -17.62 25.36
C SER A 215 2.81 -18.33 24.55
N GLY A 216 3.13 -19.51 24.04
CA GLY A 216 2.22 -20.34 23.25
C GLY A 216 2.86 -21.70 22.92
N PRO A 217 2.15 -22.60 22.25
CA PRO A 217 2.71 -23.89 21.84
C PRO A 217 4.01 -23.68 21.01
N GLY A 218 5.14 -24.16 21.54
CA GLY A 218 6.46 -24.01 20.89
C GLY A 218 7.07 -22.61 20.94
N THR A 219 6.47 -21.66 21.66
CA THR A 219 6.95 -20.29 21.75
C THR A 219 7.07 -19.84 23.21
N SER A 220 8.25 -19.34 23.57
CA SER A 220 8.51 -18.58 24.80
C SER A 220 9.50 -17.48 24.42
N LEU A 221 9.02 -16.24 24.34
CA LEU A 221 9.79 -15.11 23.84
C LEU A 221 9.61 -13.93 24.78
N GLU A 222 10.72 -13.29 25.18
CA GLU A 222 10.75 -12.03 25.87
C GLU A 222 11.45 -10.98 24.99
N ILE A 223 10.84 -9.82 24.84
CA ILE A 223 11.36 -8.69 24.07
C ILE A 223 11.48 -7.51 25.02
N GLY A 224 12.71 -7.06 25.31
CA GLY A 224 12.95 -5.80 25.99
C GLY A 224 12.55 -4.62 25.11
N LEU A 225 11.87 -3.65 25.69
CA LEU A 225 11.49 -2.41 25.01
C LEU A 225 12.57 -1.35 25.24
N ALA A 226 12.82 -0.52 24.24
CA ALA A 226 13.75 0.60 24.35
C ALA A 226 13.24 1.62 25.38
N ASP A 227 14.18 2.30 26.06
CA ASP A 227 13.82 3.45 26.88
C ASP A 227 13.15 4.52 26.00
N GLU A 228 12.15 5.19 26.55
CA GLU A 228 11.39 6.25 25.84
C GLU A 228 10.68 5.78 24.54
N HIS A 229 10.39 4.46 24.43
CA HIS A 229 9.59 3.98 23.32
C HIS A 229 8.18 4.58 23.34
N GLU A 230 7.62 4.81 22.14
CA GLU A 230 6.25 5.28 21.96
C GLU A 230 5.45 4.28 21.13
N TRP A 231 4.28 3.91 21.63
CA TRP A 231 3.32 3.11 20.89
C TRP A 231 2.53 4.00 19.94
N MET A 232 2.55 3.66 18.66
CA MET A 232 1.82 4.35 17.61
C MET A 232 0.89 3.37 16.92
N GLY A 233 -0.33 3.81 16.58
CA GLY A 233 -1.28 2.95 15.86
C GLY A 233 -2.49 3.72 15.36
N GLY A 234 -3.07 3.23 14.26
CA GLY A 234 -4.15 3.90 13.55
C GLY A 234 -3.65 4.95 12.57
N ALA A 235 -4.49 5.95 12.32
CA ALA A 235 -4.14 7.08 11.46
C ALA A 235 -3.05 7.95 12.09
N SER A 236 -2.16 8.46 11.25
CA SER A 236 -1.09 9.40 11.65
C SER A 236 -1.27 10.75 10.98
N GLU A 237 -0.78 11.80 11.62
CA GLU A 237 -0.82 13.15 11.09
C GLU A 237 0.45 13.42 10.26
N SER A 238 0.27 13.84 9.02
CA SER A 238 1.38 14.29 8.18
C SER A 238 1.89 15.66 8.61
N GLN A 239 3.11 16.04 8.22
CA GLN A 239 3.71 17.34 8.58
C GLN A 239 2.91 18.55 8.10
N ASN A 240 2.01 18.39 7.13
CA ASN A 240 1.08 19.40 6.66
C ASN A 240 -0.31 19.34 7.34
N GLY A 241 -0.44 18.60 8.46
CA GLY A 241 -1.64 18.58 9.29
C GLY A 241 -2.77 17.68 8.78
N ILE A 242 -2.50 16.77 7.84
CA ILE A 242 -3.50 15.86 7.29
C ILE A 242 -3.42 14.52 8.03
N ILE A 243 -4.53 14.11 8.63
CA ILE A 243 -4.65 12.80 9.30
C ILE A 243 -5.06 11.75 8.25
N CYS A 244 -4.22 10.76 7.99
CA CYS A 244 -4.42 9.70 6.99
C CYS A 244 -4.03 8.31 7.50
#